data_31a506ab825c3e7c8f060aeb1b81cae9
#
_entry.id   31a506ab825c3e7c8f060aeb1b81cae9
#
_cell.length_a   1.000
_cell.length_b   1.000
_cell.length_c   1.000
_cell.angle_alpha   90.00
_cell.angle_beta   90.00
_cell.angle_gamma   90.00
#
_symmetry.space_group_name_H-M   'P 1'
#
loop_
_entity.id
_entity.type
_entity.pdbx_description
1 polymer ?
#
loop_
_entity_poly.entity_id
_entity_poly.type
_entity_poly.pdbx_seq_one_letter_code
_entity_poly.pdbx_strand_id
1 'polypeptide(L)'
;MTQAQQNKNRTPRSVEKREQEERNQDWTPANLLPDPHPKDGIKFKWVRVSSMGEADPTNYSKKIREGWQPVDIEEVPELAHLVIDPNPRFEGKLEVCGLLLCKMPERMVNQRNNHYLKQSQDHQASVDNNLMKESNPRMPMDKPANSSRVTFGRG
;
A
#
# COMPACT_ATOMS: atom_id res chain seq x y z
N MET A 1 -9.75 71.59 2.29
CA MET A 1 -9.86 70.67 3.39
C MET A 1 -10.90 69.63 2.96
N THR A 2 -10.76 68.38 2.72
CA THR A 2 -9.79 67.44 3.22
C THR A 2 -10.06 66.12 2.48
N GLN A 3 -9.31 65.77 1.43
CA GLN A 3 -9.41 64.45 0.75
C GLN A 3 -8.35 63.48 1.26
N ALA A 4 -7.62 63.80 2.30
CA ALA A 4 -6.46 63.05 2.76
C ALA A 4 -6.76 62.03 3.87
N GLN A 5 -8.00 61.87 4.32
CA GLN A 5 -8.31 61.00 5.48
C GLN A 5 -9.04 59.68 5.18
N GLN A 6 -9.34 59.38 3.91
CA GLN A 6 -10.09 58.13 3.57
C GLN A 6 -9.24 56.93 3.15
N ASN A 7 -7.92 57.00 3.21
CA ASN A 7 -7.07 55.96 2.66
C ASN A 7 -6.33 55.09 3.71
N LYS A 8 -6.73 55.12 5.00
CA LYS A 8 -5.99 54.39 6.06
C LYS A 8 -6.43 52.96 6.34
N ASN A 9 -7.51 52.47 5.73
CA ASN A 9 -8.05 51.14 6.03
C ASN A 9 -8.20 50.24 4.78
N ARG A 10 -7.40 50.44 3.74
CA ARG A 10 -7.34 49.46 2.64
C ARG A 10 -6.13 48.58 2.85
N THR A 11 -6.34 47.38 3.35
CA THR A 11 -5.37 46.28 3.27
C THR A 11 -4.95 46.07 1.81
N PRO A 12 -3.65 46.06 1.52
CA PRO A 12 -3.20 45.86 0.14
C PRO A 12 -3.72 44.52 -0.39
N ARG A 13 -4.37 44.51 -1.55
CA ARG A 13 -4.87 43.30 -2.26
C ARG A 13 -3.81 42.19 -2.43
N SER A 14 -2.52 42.57 -2.35
CA SER A 14 -1.41 41.60 -2.42
C SER A 14 -1.25 40.78 -1.14
N VAL A 15 -1.72 41.25 0.02
CA VAL A 15 -1.64 40.51 1.28
C VAL A 15 -2.77 39.48 1.35
N GLU A 16 -3.99 39.86 0.98
CA GLU A 16 -5.13 38.93 0.94
C GLU A 16 -4.92 37.77 -0.05
N LYS A 17 -4.25 38.01 -1.19
CA LYS A 17 -3.92 36.95 -2.15
C LYS A 17 -2.84 36.02 -1.67
N ARG A 18 -1.89 36.48 -0.84
CA ARG A 18 -0.83 35.63 -0.28
C ARG A 18 -1.34 34.71 0.83
N GLU A 19 -2.29 35.15 1.64
CA GLU A 19 -2.88 34.32 2.70
C GLU A 19 -3.72 33.16 2.15
N GLN A 20 -4.25 33.27 0.92
CA GLN A 20 -5.01 32.21 0.26
C GLN A 20 -4.15 31.19 -0.52
N GLU A 21 -2.88 31.50 -0.76
CA GLU A 21 -1.97 30.64 -1.54
C GLU A 21 -0.95 29.86 -0.70
N GLU A 22 -0.92 30.00 0.60
CA GLU A 22 -0.10 29.13 1.46
C GLU A 22 -0.70 27.70 1.46
N ARG A 23 -0.33 26.92 0.44
CA ARG A 23 -0.47 25.46 0.49
C ARG A 23 0.43 24.98 1.62
N ASN A 24 -0.16 24.73 2.77
CA ASN A 24 0.51 24.14 3.94
C ASN A 24 0.99 22.69 3.71
N GLN A 25 1.23 22.31 2.47
CA GLN A 25 1.74 20.99 2.12
C GLN A 25 2.99 21.12 1.26
N ASP A 26 4.09 20.59 1.77
CA ASP A 26 5.31 20.43 0.99
C ASP A 26 4.99 19.60 -0.27
N TRP A 27 5.54 20.04 -1.41
CA TRP A 27 5.36 19.29 -2.65
C TRP A 27 5.99 17.89 -2.52
N THR A 28 5.20 16.87 -2.77
CA THR A 28 5.65 15.48 -2.86
C THR A 28 5.33 14.94 -4.25
N PRO A 29 6.21 14.10 -4.83
CA PRO A 29 5.93 13.47 -6.12
C PRO A 29 4.69 12.57 -6.00
N ALA A 30 3.85 12.58 -7.04
CA ALA A 30 2.66 11.75 -7.08
C ALA A 30 3.03 10.26 -7.16
N ASN A 31 2.40 9.45 -6.32
CA ASN A 31 2.49 8.00 -6.42
C ASN A 31 1.71 7.49 -7.63
N LEU A 32 2.29 6.55 -8.37
CA LEU A 32 1.61 5.89 -9.49
C LEU A 32 0.39 5.08 -9.01
N LEU A 33 0.51 4.45 -7.85
CA LEU A 33 -0.53 3.66 -7.21
C LEU A 33 -0.72 4.20 -5.78
N PRO A 34 -1.56 5.22 -5.59
CA PRO A 34 -1.86 5.69 -4.26
C PRO A 34 -2.71 4.68 -3.49
N ASP A 35 -2.51 4.63 -2.18
CA ASP A 35 -3.34 3.83 -1.30
C ASP A 35 -4.68 4.52 -1.05
N PRO A 36 -5.80 3.79 -1.05
CA PRO A 36 -7.10 4.34 -0.67
C PRO A 36 -7.11 4.72 0.80
N HIS A 37 -8.02 5.62 1.17
CA HIS A 37 -8.22 5.95 2.58
C HIS A 37 -8.52 4.70 3.41
N PRO A 38 -7.86 4.52 4.56
CA PRO A 38 -8.09 3.36 5.42
C PRO A 38 -9.55 3.30 5.87
N LYS A 39 -10.17 2.11 5.74
CA LYS A 39 -11.50 1.82 6.24
C LYS A 39 -11.40 0.81 7.38
N ASP A 40 -12.12 1.04 8.47
CA ASP A 40 -12.10 0.16 9.63
C ASP A 40 -12.52 -1.27 9.27
N GLY A 41 -11.72 -2.23 9.70
CA GLY A 41 -11.95 -3.65 9.48
C GLY A 41 -11.73 -4.16 8.05
N ILE A 42 -11.24 -3.30 7.13
CA ILE A 42 -10.99 -3.65 5.72
C ILE A 42 -9.53 -3.35 5.38
N LYS A 43 -8.89 -4.28 4.69
CA LYS A 43 -7.57 -4.09 4.08
C LYS A 43 -7.68 -4.07 2.57
N PHE A 44 -7.01 -3.12 1.95
CA PHE A 44 -6.92 -2.99 0.50
C PHE A 44 -5.60 -3.57 -0.02
N LYS A 45 -5.63 -4.01 -1.26
CA LYS A 45 -4.45 -4.54 -1.96
C LYS A 45 -4.63 -4.42 -3.46
N TRP A 46 -3.58 -3.98 -4.14
CA TRP A 46 -3.47 -4.05 -5.59
C TRP A 46 -3.13 -5.48 -6.03
N VAL A 47 -3.96 -6.06 -6.89
CA VAL A 47 -3.84 -7.42 -7.42
C VAL A 47 -3.57 -7.34 -8.91
N ARG A 48 -2.48 -7.94 -9.36
CA ARG A 48 -2.15 -7.99 -10.78
C ARG A 48 -3.17 -8.86 -11.53
N VAL A 49 -3.78 -8.26 -12.56
CA VAL A 49 -4.74 -8.90 -13.47
C VAL A 49 -4.22 -8.95 -14.91
N SER A 50 -3.21 -8.14 -15.22
CA SER A 50 -2.50 -8.21 -16.49
C SER A 50 -1.02 -7.84 -16.32
N SER A 51 -0.22 -8.28 -17.27
CA SER A 51 1.21 -7.96 -17.35
C SER A 51 1.57 -7.76 -18.82
N MET A 52 2.22 -6.63 -19.15
CA MET A 52 2.64 -6.28 -20.53
C MET A 52 1.50 -6.37 -21.56
N GLY A 53 0.27 -6.03 -21.17
CA GLY A 53 -0.92 -6.11 -22.04
C GLY A 53 -1.60 -7.48 -22.09
N GLU A 54 -0.97 -8.53 -21.57
CA GLU A 54 -1.56 -9.88 -21.50
C GLU A 54 -2.31 -10.09 -20.17
N ALA A 55 -3.45 -10.78 -20.25
CA ALA A 55 -4.24 -11.13 -19.06
C ALA A 55 -3.52 -12.16 -18.20
N ASP A 56 -3.54 -12.00 -16.88
CA ASP A 56 -3.08 -12.99 -15.89
C ASP A 56 -4.26 -13.56 -15.09
N PRO A 57 -5.07 -14.45 -15.71
CA PRO A 57 -6.24 -15.03 -15.06
C PRO A 57 -5.86 -15.96 -13.90
N THR A 58 -4.68 -16.53 -13.92
CA THR A 58 -4.20 -17.47 -12.89
C THR A 58 -4.01 -16.75 -11.55
N ASN A 59 -3.33 -15.60 -11.56
CA ASN A 59 -3.15 -14.81 -10.35
C ASN A 59 -4.47 -14.25 -9.83
N TYR A 60 -5.29 -13.68 -10.72
CA TYR A 60 -6.60 -13.15 -10.36
C TYR A 60 -7.48 -14.22 -9.72
N SER A 61 -7.65 -15.39 -10.39
CA SER A 61 -8.44 -16.51 -9.88
C SER A 61 -7.95 -17.00 -8.51
N LYS A 62 -6.63 -17.06 -8.30
CA LYS A 62 -6.05 -17.42 -7.01
C LYS A 62 -6.44 -16.42 -5.93
N LYS A 63 -6.39 -15.11 -6.23
CA LYS A 63 -6.70 -14.06 -5.25
C LYS A 63 -8.19 -14.04 -4.89
N ILE A 64 -9.07 -14.24 -5.84
CA ILE A 64 -10.52 -14.36 -5.56
C ILE A 64 -10.79 -15.57 -4.66
N ARG A 65 -10.16 -16.72 -4.91
CA ARG A 65 -10.30 -17.91 -4.05
C ARG A 65 -9.70 -17.72 -2.65
N GLU A 66 -8.70 -16.85 -2.50
CA GLU A 66 -8.17 -16.44 -1.20
C GLU A 66 -9.15 -15.52 -0.43
N GLY A 67 -10.23 -15.04 -1.07
CA GLY A 67 -11.25 -14.18 -0.44
C GLY A 67 -11.10 -12.70 -0.75
N TRP A 68 -10.21 -12.30 -1.67
CA TRP A 68 -10.11 -10.93 -2.14
C TRP A 68 -11.28 -10.59 -3.05
N GLN A 69 -11.88 -9.42 -2.86
CA GLN A 69 -13.01 -8.92 -3.65
C GLN A 69 -12.63 -7.63 -4.36
N PRO A 70 -12.91 -7.49 -5.67
CA PRO A 70 -12.70 -6.25 -6.40
C PRO A 70 -13.49 -5.09 -5.78
N VAL A 71 -12.89 -3.92 -5.73
CA VAL A 71 -13.50 -2.69 -5.18
C VAL A 71 -14.20 -1.94 -6.30
N ASP A 72 -15.40 -1.45 -6.02
CA ASP A 72 -16.13 -0.57 -6.92
C ASP A 72 -15.57 0.86 -6.85
N ILE A 73 -15.56 1.57 -7.99
CA ILE A 73 -15.09 2.96 -8.07
C ILE A 73 -15.87 3.85 -7.10
N GLU A 74 -17.17 3.57 -6.93
CA GLU A 74 -18.04 4.32 -6.02
C GLU A 74 -17.64 4.19 -4.54
N GLU A 75 -16.96 3.10 -4.17
CA GLU A 75 -16.48 2.90 -2.80
C GLU A 75 -15.23 3.72 -2.45
N VAL A 76 -14.50 4.16 -3.48
CA VAL A 76 -13.21 4.87 -3.35
C VAL A 76 -13.17 6.06 -4.32
N PRO A 77 -14.05 7.04 -4.14
CA PRO A 77 -14.18 8.17 -5.05
C PRO A 77 -12.89 9.00 -5.19
N GLU A 78 -12.03 8.98 -4.16
CA GLU A 78 -10.73 9.64 -4.19
C GLU A 78 -9.80 9.11 -5.28
N LEU A 79 -9.97 7.85 -5.70
CA LEU A 79 -9.13 7.20 -6.72
C LEU A 79 -9.84 7.11 -8.08
N ALA A 80 -11.07 7.58 -8.21
CA ALA A 80 -11.84 7.51 -9.45
C ALA A 80 -11.13 8.18 -10.63
N HIS A 81 -10.34 9.23 -10.37
CA HIS A 81 -9.56 9.95 -11.39
C HIS A 81 -8.42 9.13 -12.02
N LEU A 82 -8.05 7.99 -11.44
CA LEU A 82 -7.00 7.11 -11.96
C LEU A 82 -7.52 6.15 -13.04
N VAL A 83 -8.84 5.96 -13.13
CA VAL A 83 -9.46 5.10 -14.14
C VAL A 83 -9.59 5.89 -15.43
N ILE A 84 -8.61 5.72 -16.31
CA ILE A 84 -8.52 6.44 -17.59
C ILE A 84 -8.90 5.51 -18.77
N ASP A 85 -8.98 4.21 -18.54
CA ASP A 85 -9.22 3.25 -19.61
C ASP A 85 -10.66 3.35 -20.13
N PRO A 86 -10.85 3.69 -21.44
CA PRO A 86 -12.17 3.79 -22.04
C PRO A 86 -12.87 2.42 -22.22
N ASN A 87 -12.12 1.33 -22.14
CA ASN A 87 -12.65 -0.03 -22.25
C ASN A 87 -12.09 -0.93 -21.13
N PRO A 88 -12.51 -0.70 -19.89
CA PRO A 88 -11.98 -1.42 -18.75
C PRO A 88 -12.35 -2.91 -18.84
N ARG A 89 -11.42 -3.77 -18.48
CA ARG A 89 -11.61 -5.22 -18.40
C ARG A 89 -12.65 -5.62 -17.35
N PHE A 90 -12.74 -4.79 -16.30
CA PHE A 90 -13.66 -4.94 -15.18
C PHE A 90 -14.50 -3.67 -15.07
N GLU A 91 -15.70 -3.69 -15.65
CA GLU A 91 -16.63 -2.56 -15.61
C GLU A 91 -16.95 -2.15 -14.16
N GLY A 92 -16.87 -0.85 -13.90
CA GLY A 92 -17.17 -0.29 -12.58
C GLY A 92 -16.14 -0.60 -11.47
N LYS A 93 -15.04 -1.28 -11.80
CA LYS A 93 -13.97 -1.60 -10.84
C LYS A 93 -12.75 -0.71 -11.05
N LEU A 94 -11.98 -0.53 -9.99
CA LEU A 94 -10.76 0.29 -10.02
C LEU A 94 -9.58 -0.53 -10.55
N GLU A 95 -9.30 -0.41 -11.85
CA GLU A 95 -8.12 -0.99 -12.50
C GLU A 95 -7.17 0.12 -12.95
N VAL A 96 -5.88 0.00 -12.61
CA VAL A 96 -4.81 0.93 -12.99
C VAL A 96 -3.59 0.16 -13.44
N CYS A 97 -3.11 0.39 -14.65
CA CYS A 97 -1.90 -0.24 -15.19
C CYS A 97 -1.87 -1.77 -15.05
N GLY A 98 -3.02 -2.44 -15.20
CA GLY A 98 -3.13 -3.90 -15.07
C GLY A 98 -3.15 -4.41 -13.63
N LEU A 99 -3.37 -3.51 -12.68
CA LEU A 99 -3.56 -3.80 -11.27
C LEU A 99 -4.99 -3.45 -10.86
N LEU A 100 -5.68 -4.40 -10.25
CA LEU A 100 -7.06 -4.25 -9.78
C LEU A 100 -7.04 -4.03 -8.27
N LEU A 101 -7.71 -2.98 -7.80
CA LEU A 101 -7.86 -2.78 -6.37
C LEU A 101 -8.84 -3.79 -5.80
N CYS A 102 -8.39 -4.53 -4.79
CA CYS A 102 -9.19 -5.52 -4.09
C CYS A 102 -9.22 -5.22 -2.59
N LYS A 103 -10.31 -5.63 -1.94
CA LYS A 103 -10.54 -5.51 -0.50
C LYS A 103 -10.72 -6.88 0.13
N MET A 104 -10.39 -6.97 1.42
CA MET A 104 -10.63 -8.16 2.25
C MET A 104 -10.84 -7.73 3.69
N PRO A 105 -11.73 -8.39 4.46
CA PRO A 105 -11.84 -8.16 5.91
C PRO A 105 -10.50 -8.38 6.62
N GLU A 106 -10.12 -7.46 7.48
CA GLU A 106 -8.82 -7.50 8.20
C GLU A 106 -8.62 -8.82 8.96
N ARG A 107 -9.68 -9.36 9.54
CA ARG A 107 -9.63 -10.67 10.20
C ARG A 107 -9.11 -11.78 9.29
N MET A 108 -9.56 -11.83 8.04
CA MET A 108 -9.11 -12.83 7.07
C MET A 108 -7.66 -12.59 6.65
N VAL A 109 -7.26 -11.32 6.49
CA VAL A 109 -5.86 -10.97 6.19
C VAL A 109 -4.96 -11.44 7.33
N ASN A 110 -5.34 -11.21 8.57
CA ASN A 110 -4.57 -11.64 9.74
C ASN A 110 -4.49 -13.18 9.85
N GLN A 111 -5.59 -13.90 9.58
CA GLN A 111 -5.59 -15.37 9.53
C GLN A 111 -4.62 -15.88 8.45
N ARG A 112 -4.67 -15.28 7.26
CA ARG A 112 -3.75 -15.62 6.16
C ARG A 112 -2.29 -15.35 6.53
N ASN A 113 -2.01 -14.20 7.10
CA ASN A 113 -0.65 -13.82 7.51
C ASN A 113 -0.11 -14.79 8.59
N ASN A 114 -0.94 -15.13 9.57
CA ASN A 114 -0.58 -16.09 10.62
C ASN A 114 -0.32 -17.49 10.05
N HIS A 115 -1.09 -17.92 9.04
CA HIS A 115 -0.85 -19.19 8.36
C HIS A 115 0.52 -19.24 7.70
N TYR A 116 0.88 -18.21 6.92
CA TYR A 116 2.18 -18.16 6.25
C TYR A 116 3.34 -17.97 7.22
N LEU A 117 3.13 -17.17 8.28
CA LEU A 117 4.12 -17.01 9.34
C LEU A 117 4.42 -18.36 10.03
N LYS A 118 3.37 -19.09 10.39
CA LYS A 118 3.51 -20.43 10.99
C LYS A 118 4.23 -21.38 10.05
N GLN A 119 3.84 -21.42 8.78
CA GLN A 119 4.50 -22.25 7.77
C GLN A 119 5.99 -21.91 7.65
N SER A 120 6.36 -20.63 7.64
CA SER A 120 7.76 -20.20 7.60
C SER A 120 8.52 -20.64 8.85
N GLN A 121 7.91 -20.50 10.03
CA GLN A 121 8.50 -20.96 11.30
C GLN A 121 8.69 -22.48 11.33
N ASP A 122 7.71 -23.25 10.85
CA ASP A 122 7.79 -24.72 10.79
C ASP A 122 8.91 -25.17 9.83
N HIS A 123 9.06 -24.50 8.69
CA HIS A 123 10.17 -24.77 7.76
C HIS A 123 11.53 -24.47 8.42
N GLN A 124 11.65 -23.34 9.11
CA GLN A 124 12.89 -22.98 9.79
C GLN A 124 13.21 -23.96 10.91
N ALA A 125 12.23 -24.31 11.74
CA ALA A 125 12.41 -25.31 12.78
C ALA A 125 12.85 -26.68 12.21
N SER A 126 12.33 -27.05 11.05
CA SER A 126 12.73 -28.29 10.37
C SER A 126 14.20 -28.27 9.94
N VAL A 127 14.66 -27.13 9.37
CA VAL A 127 16.07 -26.95 8.99
C VAL A 127 16.98 -26.99 10.21
N ASP A 128 16.61 -26.25 11.26
CA ASP A 128 17.36 -26.22 12.53
C ASP A 128 17.47 -27.63 13.15
N ASN A 129 16.36 -28.37 13.18
CA ASN A 129 16.33 -29.73 13.69
C ASN A 129 17.21 -30.69 12.86
N ASN A 130 17.23 -30.56 11.53
CA ASN A 130 18.09 -31.36 10.69
C ASN A 130 19.56 -31.02 10.93
N LEU A 131 19.90 -29.75 11.03
CA LEU A 131 21.27 -29.31 11.35
C LEU A 131 21.73 -29.88 12.70
N MET A 132 20.85 -29.84 13.72
CA MET A 132 21.18 -30.38 15.05
C MET A 132 21.33 -31.89 15.08
N LYS A 133 20.64 -32.64 14.20
CA LYS A 133 20.82 -34.09 14.07
C LYS A 133 22.21 -34.47 13.52
N GLU A 134 22.81 -33.60 12.69
CA GLU A 134 24.16 -33.79 12.15
C GLU A 134 25.26 -33.39 13.16
N SER A 135 24.90 -32.80 14.29
CA SER A 135 25.85 -32.45 15.36
C SER A 135 26.48 -33.68 15.97
N ASN A 136 27.81 -33.72 15.97
CA ASN A 136 28.60 -34.83 16.51
C ASN A 136 29.23 -34.41 17.86
N PRO A 137 29.30 -35.28 18.90
CA PRO A 137 30.00 -35.01 20.15
C PRO A 137 31.43 -34.51 20.01
N ARG A 138 32.11 -34.90 18.91
CA ARG A 138 33.47 -34.44 18.60
C ARG A 138 33.53 -33.04 17.96
N MET A 139 32.42 -32.56 17.44
CA MET A 139 32.28 -31.28 16.75
C MET A 139 30.87 -30.73 16.99
N PRO A 140 30.61 -30.24 18.21
CA PRO A 140 29.29 -29.75 18.55
C PRO A 140 28.96 -28.50 17.73
N MET A 141 27.81 -28.47 17.11
CA MET A 141 27.29 -27.31 16.41
C MET A 141 26.34 -26.54 17.33
N ASP A 142 26.58 -25.26 17.47
CA ASP A 142 25.68 -24.37 18.20
C ASP A 142 24.42 -24.10 17.38
N LYS A 143 23.29 -23.92 18.06
CA LYS A 143 22.05 -23.52 17.41
C LYS A 143 22.23 -22.16 16.72
N PRO A 144 21.95 -22.03 15.41
CA PRO A 144 22.14 -20.76 14.73
C PRO A 144 21.27 -19.67 15.37
N ALA A 145 21.90 -18.56 15.73
CA ALA A 145 21.22 -17.38 16.24
C ALA A 145 20.58 -16.63 15.06
N ASN A 146 19.27 -16.77 14.90
CA ASN A 146 18.50 -16.07 13.87
C ASN A 146 18.22 -14.62 14.30
N SER A 147 19.25 -13.78 14.34
CA SER A 147 19.08 -12.35 14.54
C SER A 147 19.63 -11.59 13.32
N SER A 148 18.75 -11.02 12.53
CA SER A 148 19.16 -10.04 11.52
C SER A 148 18.96 -8.64 12.10
N ARG A 149 20.05 -7.90 12.29
CA ARG A 149 20.00 -6.49 12.68
C ARG A 149 20.39 -5.66 11.45
N VAL A 150 19.41 -4.99 10.85
CA VAL A 150 19.69 -4.01 9.82
C VAL A 150 20.01 -2.67 10.51
N THR A 151 21.28 -2.29 10.50
CA THR A 151 21.70 -0.94 10.89
C THR A 151 21.82 -0.10 9.64
N PHE A 152 20.89 0.84 9.45
CA PHE A 152 21.10 1.90 8.46
C PHE A 152 22.18 2.83 9.00
N GLY A 153 23.32 2.88 8.33
CA GLY A 153 24.40 3.79 8.64
C GLY A 153 23.88 5.23 8.52
N ARG A 154 24.04 5.97 9.62
CA ARG A 154 23.85 7.42 9.61
C ARG A 154 25.13 7.99 9.03
N GLY A 155 25.10 8.38 7.73
CA GLY A 155 26.14 9.18 7.13
C GLY A 155 26.01 10.65 7.54
#